data_dedcbfef2ef7ea6eaf16e13df350fbb0
#
_entry.id   dedcbfef2ef7ea6eaf16e13df350fbb0
#
_cell.length_a   1.000
_cell.length_b   1.000
_cell.length_c   1.000
_cell.angle_alpha   90.00
_cell.angle_beta   90.00
_cell.angle_gamma   90.00
#
_symmetry.space_group_name_H-M   'P 1'
#
loop_
_entity.id
_entity.type
_entity.pdbx_description
1 polymer ?
#
loop_
_entity_poly.entity_id
_entity_poly.type
_entity_poly.pdbx_seq_one_letter_code
_entity_poly.pdbx_strand_id
1 'polypeptide(L)'
;RLRENNEVIWHWDIPGRETLLQAREAKVYLASANGVSETGELVNIDGTGNRVSQTLYGPEKIYFIVGSSKIEPDLARAMERAKNVAAPKNARRLGSATPCAAKGDRCYDCSSPGRICRSTVIIERPSNGMEAEIVFVDEALGY
;
A
#
# COMPACT_ATOMS: atom_id res chain seq x y z
N ARG A 1 10.35 -8.60 -17.40
CA ARG A 1 10.16 -7.59 -18.49
C ARG A 1 10.54 -6.18 -18.06
N LEU A 2 10.09 -5.65 -16.90
CA LEU A 2 10.48 -4.28 -16.48
C LEU A 2 12.01 -4.12 -16.37
N ARG A 3 12.73 -5.11 -15.86
CA ARG A 3 14.19 -5.10 -15.71
C ARG A 3 14.98 -5.17 -17.02
N GLU A 4 14.36 -5.53 -18.12
CA GLU A 4 15.04 -5.61 -19.42
C GLU A 4 15.47 -4.22 -19.93
N ASN A 5 14.68 -3.18 -19.58
CA ASN A 5 14.88 -1.82 -20.07
C ASN A 5 14.91 -0.75 -18.97
N ASN A 6 14.88 -1.17 -17.70
CA ASN A 6 14.85 -0.25 -16.56
C ASN A 6 15.73 -0.76 -15.41
N GLU A 7 16.30 0.16 -14.67
CA GLU A 7 16.80 -0.13 -13.34
C GLU A 7 15.61 -0.29 -12.38
N VAL A 8 15.48 -1.46 -11.77
CA VAL A 8 14.37 -1.78 -10.86
C VAL A 8 14.90 -2.05 -9.46
N ILE A 9 14.55 -1.19 -8.52
CA ILE A 9 14.88 -1.32 -7.10
C ILE A 9 13.69 -1.92 -6.39
N TRP A 10 13.82 -3.15 -5.89
CA TRP A 10 12.75 -3.87 -5.22
C TRP A 10 13.24 -4.49 -3.90
N HIS A 11 12.76 -3.95 -2.79
CA HIS A 11 13.22 -4.32 -1.46
C HIS A 11 12.90 -5.76 -1.02
N TRP A 12 12.06 -6.48 -1.74
CA TRP A 12 11.85 -7.91 -1.51
C TRP A 12 12.93 -8.79 -2.11
N ASP A 13 13.68 -8.30 -3.10
CA ASP A 13 14.85 -9.01 -3.63
C ASP A 13 16.06 -8.85 -2.71
N ILE A 14 16.30 -7.62 -2.27
CA ILE A 14 17.40 -7.25 -1.39
C ILE A 14 16.79 -6.53 -0.18
N PRO A 15 16.37 -7.27 0.86
CA PRO A 15 15.81 -6.66 2.06
C PRO A 15 16.84 -5.80 2.79
N GLY A 16 16.40 -4.65 3.28
CA GLY A 16 17.23 -3.79 4.09
C GLY A 16 16.91 -2.30 3.95
N ARG A 17 17.39 -1.53 4.92
CA ARG A 17 17.18 -0.09 4.96
C ARG A 17 17.80 0.63 3.76
N GLU A 18 18.93 0.17 3.30
CA GLU A 18 19.66 0.78 2.19
C GLU A 18 18.86 0.71 0.89
N THR A 19 18.31 -0.47 0.56
CA THR A 19 17.44 -0.63 -0.61
C THR A 19 16.18 0.24 -0.53
N LEU A 20 15.61 0.40 0.67
CA LEU A 20 14.47 1.30 0.87
C LEU A 20 14.86 2.76 0.64
N LEU A 21 16.08 3.17 1.01
CA LEU A 21 16.58 4.51 0.76
C LEU A 21 16.87 4.73 -0.73
N GLN A 22 17.50 3.77 -1.40
CA GLN A 22 17.72 3.83 -2.86
C GLN A 22 16.40 3.92 -3.62
N ALA A 23 15.38 3.16 -3.22
CA ALA A 23 14.06 3.21 -3.84
C ALA A 23 13.40 4.61 -3.77
N ARG A 24 13.80 5.45 -2.82
CA ARG A 24 13.29 6.84 -2.69
C ARG A 24 13.78 7.77 -3.79
N GLU A 25 14.90 7.45 -4.43
CA GLU A 25 15.49 8.24 -5.51
C GLU A 25 14.90 7.86 -6.89
N ALA A 26 14.03 6.86 -6.93
CA ALA A 26 13.41 6.42 -8.17
C ALA A 26 12.41 7.48 -8.70
N LYS A 27 12.54 7.82 -9.98
CA LYS A 27 11.65 8.78 -10.66
C LYS A 27 10.22 8.24 -10.83
N VAL A 28 10.09 6.93 -11.01
CA VAL A 28 8.81 6.25 -11.18
C VAL A 28 8.61 5.26 -10.04
N TYR A 29 7.46 5.34 -9.40
CA TYR A 29 7.11 4.45 -8.31
C TYR A 29 5.90 3.59 -8.66
N LEU A 30 6.00 2.29 -8.41
CA LEU A 30 4.92 1.33 -8.59
C LEU A 30 4.38 0.93 -7.23
N ALA A 31 3.10 1.14 -7.00
CA ALA A 31 2.43 0.82 -5.74
C ALA A 31 1.08 0.15 -5.99
N SER A 32 0.42 -0.23 -4.92
CA SER A 32 -1.00 -0.59 -4.91
C SER A 32 -1.68 0.13 -3.76
N ALA A 33 -3.01 0.06 -3.71
CA ALA A 33 -3.81 0.56 -2.59
C ALA A 33 -4.35 -0.58 -1.73
N ASN A 34 -4.70 -0.30 -0.48
CA ASN A 34 -5.43 -1.21 0.39
C ASN A 34 -6.96 -1.11 0.21
N GLY A 35 -7.44 0.02 -0.26
CA GLY A 35 -8.80 0.29 -0.68
C GLY A 35 -8.83 1.49 -1.59
N VAL A 36 -9.80 1.57 -2.48
CA VAL A 36 -10.05 2.69 -3.39
C VAL A 36 -11.53 2.96 -3.37
N SER A 37 -11.94 4.23 -3.21
CA SER A 37 -13.35 4.62 -3.32
C SER A 37 -13.73 4.84 -4.79
N GLU A 38 -15.01 4.69 -5.13
CA GLU A 38 -15.52 5.06 -6.45
C GLU A 38 -15.39 6.57 -6.72
N THR A 39 -15.24 7.37 -5.68
CA THR A 39 -14.99 8.82 -5.75
C THR A 39 -13.51 9.17 -5.99
N GLY A 40 -12.60 8.17 -5.97
CA GLY A 40 -11.21 8.29 -6.40
C GLY A 40 -10.17 8.36 -5.28
N GLU A 41 -10.58 8.33 -4.01
CA GLU A 41 -9.64 8.33 -2.90
C GLU A 41 -8.94 6.97 -2.77
N LEU A 42 -7.63 7.01 -2.55
CA LEU A 42 -6.78 5.85 -2.30
C LEU A 42 -6.46 5.75 -0.82
N VAL A 43 -6.74 4.59 -0.22
CA VAL A 43 -6.43 4.33 1.19
C VAL A 43 -5.27 3.35 1.30
N ASN A 44 -4.24 3.74 2.06
CA ASN A 44 -3.11 2.90 2.37
C ASN A 44 -2.82 2.87 3.87
N ILE A 45 -2.63 1.66 4.42
CA ILE A 45 -2.15 1.42 5.77
C ILE A 45 -0.72 0.90 5.71
N ASP A 46 0.17 1.46 6.51
CA ASP A 46 1.60 1.14 6.49
C ASP A 46 2.16 0.99 7.92
N GLY A 47 3.21 0.18 8.04
CA GLY A 47 3.91 -0.06 9.30
C GLY A 47 5.24 0.66 9.44
N THR A 48 6.01 0.73 8.36
CA THR A 48 7.34 1.35 8.33
C THR A 48 7.29 2.77 7.77
N GLY A 49 6.27 3.07 6.96
CA GLY A 49 6.13 4.35 6.30
C GLY A 49 6.88 4.47 4.96
N ASN A 50 7.71 3.48 4.63
CA ASN A 50 8.53 3.52 3.42
C ASN A 50 7.69 3.56 2.14
N ARG A 51 6.60 2.80 2.08
CA ARG A 51 5.71 2.77 0.92
C ARG A 51 4.89 4.06 0.82
N VAL A 52 4.24 4.46 1.89
CA VAL A 52 3.36 5.63 1.87
C VAL A 52 4.13 6.94 1.70
N SER A 53 5.37 7.05 2.17
CA SER A 53 6.19 8.24 1.92
C SER A 53 6.41 8.51 0.44
N GLN A 54 6.62 7.45 -0.35
CA GLN A 54 6.79 7.55 -1.81
C GLN A 54 5.49 7.93 -2.54
N THR A 55 4.34 7.65 -1.94
CA THR A 55 3.05 8.06 -2.52
C THR A 55 2.70 9.52 -2.24
N LEU A 56 3.48 10.20 -1.37
CA LEU A 56 3.27 11.58 -0.97
C LEU A 56 4.35 12.52 -1.53
N TYR A 57 5.58 12.04 -1.63
CA TYR A 57 6.72 12.86 -2.04
C TYR A 57 7.90 12.02 -2.52
N GLY A 58 8.60 12.49 -3.55
CA GLY A 58 9.84 11.92 -4.10
C GLY A 58 9.76 11.58 -5.57
N PRO A 59 8.95 10.62 -6.01
CA PRO A 59 8.83 10.27 -7.42
C PRO A 59 8.25 11.41 -8.26
N GLU A 60 8.65 11.44 -9.53
CA GLU A 60 8.02 12.30 -10.54
C GLU A 60 6.65 11.73 -10.96
N LYS A 61 6.54 10.38 -11.00
CA LYS A 61 5.32 9.68 -11.38
C LYS A 61 5.08 8.43 -10.54
N ILE A 62 3.81 8.20 -10.19
CA ILE A 62 3.35 6.99 -9.49
C ILE A 62 2.31 6.26 -10.34
N TYR A 63 2.46 4.94 -10.43
CA TYR A 63 1.43 4.04 -10.90
C TYR A 63 0.87 3.24 -9.73
N PHE A 64 -0.43 3.38 -9.48
CA PHE A 64 -1.16 2.52 -8.56
C PHE A 64 -1.80 1.37 -9.33
N ILE A 65 -1.25 0.18 -9.21
CA ILE A 65 -1.79 -1.04 -9.82
C ILE A 65 -2.78 -1.66 -8.83
N VAL A 66 -4.05 -1.63 -9.16
CA VAL A 66 -5.13 -1.96 -8.22
C VAL A 66 -6.06 -3.01 -8.81
N GLY A 67 -6.22 -4.13 -8.10
CA GLY A 67 -7.23 -5.12 -8.47
C GLY A 67 -8.64 -4.60 -8.23
N SER A 68 -9.59 -4.94 -9.11
CA SER A 68 -10.99 -4.51 -9.04
C SER A 68 -11.67 -4.84 -7.71
N SER A 69 -11.25 -5.91 -7.03
CA SER A 69 -11.75 -6.30 -5.71
C SER A 69 -11.43 -5.30 -4.57
N LYS A 70 -10.70 -4.24 -4.85
CA LYS A 70 -10.34 -3.20 -3.85
C LYS A 70 -11.17 -1.93 -3.99
N ILE A 71 -12.05 -1.87 -4.99
CA ILE A 71 -12.93 -0.73 -5.21
C ILE A 71 -14.11 -0.85 -4.25
N GLU A 72 -14.40 0.25 -3.57
CA GLU A 72 -15.46 0.37 -2.58
C GLU A 72 -16.35 1.59 -2.90
N PRO A 73 -17.63 1.58 -2.53
CA PRO A 73 -18.55 2.66 -2.91
C PRO A 73 -18.14 4.06 -2.44
N ASP A 74 -17.47 4.13 -1.29
CA ASP A 74 -17.09 5.40 -0.67
C ASP A 74 -15.80 5.27 0.17
N LEU A 75 -15.29 6.41 0.63
CA LEU A 75 -14.08 6.47 1.46
C LEU A 75 -14.21 5.70 2.77
N ALA A 76 -15.39 5.72 3.41
CA ALA A 76 -15.60 5.03 4.68
C ALA A 76 -15.47 3.52 4.51
N ARG A 77 -16.03 2.97 3.44
CA ARG A 77 -15.89 1.57 3.06
C ARG A 77 -14.48 1.20 2.62
N ALA A 78 -13.80 2.07 1.87
CA ALA A 78 -12.40 1.87 1.51
C ALA A 78 -11.50 1.82 2.75
N MET A 79 -11.74 2.66 3.75
CA MET A 79 -11.05 2.61 5.04
C MET A 79 -11.39 1.35 5.85
N GLU A 80 -12.66 0.95 5.88
CA GLU A 80 -13.11 -0.28 6.55
C GLU A 80 -12.42 -1.49 5.91
N ARG A 81 -12.41 -1.57 4.58
CA ARG A 81 -11.71 -2.62 3.85
C ARG A 81 -10.21 -2.65 4.17
N ALA A 82 -9.56 -1.49 4.14
CA ALA A 82 -8.13 -1.40 4.46
C ALA A 82 -7.82 -1.93 5.86
N LYS A 83 -8.66 -1.59 6.86
CA LYS A 83 -8.50 -2.04 8.25
C LYS A 83 -8.92 -3.48 8.47
N ASN A 84 -10.05 -3.92 7.94
CA ASN A 84 -10.66 -5.20 8.29
C ASN A 84 -10.34 -6.34 7.32
N VAL A 85 -9.86 -6.03 6.12
CA VAL A 85 -9.48 -7.03 5.11
C VAL A 85 -7.99 -7.00 4.83
N ALA A 86 -7.46 -5.87 4.34
CA ALA A 86 -6.08 -5.81 3.87
C ALA A 86 -5.07 -5.94 5.01
N ALA A 87 -5.23 -5.18 6.09
CA ALA A 87 -4.29 -5.19 7.22
C ALA A 87 -4.23 -6.55 7.94
N PRO A 88 -5.34 -7.24 8.29
CA PRO A 88 -5.31 -8.56 8.88
C PRO A 88 -4.66 -9.62 8.00
N LYS A 89 -5.00 -9.66 6.72
CA LYS A 89 -4.39 -10.59 5.77
C LYS A 89 -2.89 -10.37 5.63
N ASN A 90 -2.46 -9.11 5.55
CA ASN A 90 -1.04 -8.79 5.47
C ASN A 90 -0.31 -9.09 6.79
N ALA A 91 -0.91 -8.81 7.94
CA ALA A 91 -0.34 -9.16 9.25
C ALA A 91 -0.13 -10.68 9.37
N ARG A 92 -1.08 -11.47 8.90
CA ARG A 92 -0.97 -12.93 8.85
C ARG A 92 0.16 -13.38 7.93
N ARG A 93 0.24 -12.82 6.70
CA ARG A 93 1.32 -13.13 5.74
C ARG A 93 2.70 -12.84 6.30
N LEU A 94 2.84 -11.77 7.09
CA LEU A 94 4.09 -11.35 7.73
C LEU A 94 4.40 -12.10 9.03
N GLY A 95 3.52 -12.99 9.50
CA GLY A 95 3.69 -13.68 10.79
C GLY A 95 3.68 -12.74 12.00
N SER A 96 2.98 -11.60 11.91
CA SER A 96 2.99 -10.60 12.96
C SER A 96 2.31 -11.09 14.24
N ALA A 97 2.90 -10.81 15.40
CA ALA A 97 2.33 -11.17 16.71
C ALA A 97 1.16 -10.21 17.07
N THR A 98 0.04 -10.37 16.38
CA THR A 98 -1.16 -9.54 16.55
C THR A 98 -2.43 -10.38 16.57
N PRO A 99 -3.51 -9.95 17.26
CA PRO A 99 -4.77 -10.69 17.31
C PRO A 99 -5.37 -10.94 15.91
N CYS A 100 -5.31 -9.96 15.03
CA CYS A 100 -5.83 -10.08 13.67
C CYS A 100 -5.04 -11.08 12.80
N ALA A 101 -3.73 -11.19 13.00
CA ALA A 101 -2.91 -12.20 12.32
C ALA A 101 -3.24 -13.62 12.81
N ALA A 102 -3.44 -13.79 14.11
CA ALA A 102 -3.77 -15.07 14.73
C ALA A 102 -5.17 -15.55 14.30
N LYS A 103 -6.19 -14.69 14.39
CA LYS A 103 -7.58 -15.03 14.07
C LYS A 103 -7.88 -14.96 12.57
N GLY A 104 -7.31 -13.98 11.85
CA GLY A 104 -7.45 -13.82 10.40
C GLY A 104 -8.81 -13.32 9.93
N ASP A 105 -9.58 -12.70 10.81
CA ASP A 105 -10.97 -12.30 10.57
C ASP A 105 -11.14 -10.78 10.38
N ARG A 106 -10.66 -9.96 11.32
CA ARG A 106 -10.85 -8.50 11.32
C ARG A 106 -9.77 -7.75 12.08
N CYS A 107 -9.80 -6.43 12.05
CA CYS A 107 -9.00 -5.57 12.91
C CYS A 107 -9.54 -5.60 14.35
N TYR A 108 -8.64 -5.63 15.31
CA TYR A 108 -8.93 -5.58 16.76
C TYR A 108 -8.48 -4.27 17.39
N ASP A 109 -8.04 -3.31 16.59
CA ASP A 109 -7.45 -2.04 17.02
C ASP A 109 -6.45 -2.21 18.19
N CYS A 110 -5.59 -3.21 18.06
CA CYS A 110 -4.70 -3.66 19.11
C CYS A 110 -3.54 -2.67 19.36
N SER A 111 -3.00 -2.69 20.56
CA SER A 111 -1.76 -2.01 20.95
C SER A 111 -0.53 -2.95 20.91
N SER A 112 -0.64 -4.09 20.23
CA SER A 112 0.43 -5.10 20.16
C SER A 112 1.75 -4.49 19.66
N PRO A 113 2.91 -4.83 20.24
CA PRO A 113 4.21 -4.37 19.75
C PRO A 113 4.47 -4.76 18.29
N GLY A 114 3.94 -5.89 17.84
CA GLY A 114 4.01 -6.39 16.46
C GLY A 114 3.01 -5.76 15.49
N ARG A 115 2.26 -4.72 15.90
CA ARG A 115 1.28 -4.02 15.06
C ARG A 115 1.94 -3.43 13.82
N ILE A 116 1.45 -3.81 12.64
CA ILE A 116 1.93 -3.32 11.34
C ILE A 116 1.11 -2.12 10.81
N CYS A 117 -0.08 -1.87 11.33
CA CYS A 117 -0.94 -0.74 10.94
C CYS A 117 -0.63 0.47 11.82
N ARG A 118 0.45 1.20 11.51
CA ARG A 118 0.94 2.34 12.29
C ARG A 118 0.58 3.69 11.69
N SER A 119 0.37 3.73 10.37
CA SER A 119 -0.02 4.93 9.64
C SER A 119 -1.16 4.60 8.69
N THR A 120 -2.10 5.50 8.55
CA THR A 120 -3.13 5.46 7.51
C THR A 120 -3.00 6.73 6.69
N VAL A 121 -2.87 6.56 5.38
CA VAL A 121 -2.76 7.66 4.42
C VAL A 121 -3.94 7.57 3.48
N ILE A 122 -4.61 8.69 3.30
CA ILE A 122 -5.67 8.90 2.32
C ILE A 122 -5.12 9.87 1.29
N ILE A 123 -5.14 9.47 0.03
CA ILE A 123 -4.73 10.30 -1.10
C ILE A 123 -5.99 10.67 -1.87
N GLU A 124 -6.37 11.92 -1.81
CA GLU A 124 -7.52 12.48 -2.52
C GLU A 124 -7.12 12.97 -3.92
N ARG A 125 -5.88 13.43 -4.05
CA ARG A 125 -5.28 13.93 -5.29
C ARG A 125 -3.76 13.71 -5.24
N PRO A 126 -3.08 13.65 -6.40
CA PRO A 126 -1.63 13.64 -6.43
C PRO A 126 -1.06 14.89 -5.74
N SER A 127 0.06 14.72 -5.04
CA SER A 127 0.79 15.87 -4.47
C SER A 127 1.29 16.79 -5.58
N ASN A 128 1.42 18.08 -5.28
CA ASN A 128 1.91 19.06 -6.26
C ASN A 128 3.29 18.67 -6.82
N GLY A 129 3.42 18.72 -8.13
CA GLY A 129 4.66 18.35 -8.82
C GLY A 129 4.85 16.85 -9.06
N MET A 130 3.84 16.04 -8.77
CA MET A 130 3.85 14.59 -8.96
C MET A 130 2.68 14.16 -9.84
N GLU A 131 2.93 13.27 -10.80
CA GLU A 131 1.88 12.64 -11.57
C GLU A 131 1.45 11.32 -10.91
N ALA A 132 0.15 11.04 -10.91
CA ALA A 132 -0.36 9.74 -10.48
C ALA A 132 -1.32 9.16 -11.49
N GLU A 133 -1.22 7.85 -11.69
CA GLU A 133 -2.09 7.08 -12.57
C GLU A 133 -2.57 5.83 -11.83
N ILE A 134 -3.87 5.57 -11.88
CA ILE A 134 -4.47 4.36 -11.32
C ILE A 134 -4.75 3.40 -12.47
N VAL A 135 -4.13 2.24 -12.43
CA VAL A 135 -4.35 1.15 -13.39
C VAL A 135 -5.22 0.11 -12.70
N PHE A 136 -6.48 0.04 -13.06
CA PHE A 136 -7.37 -1.02 -12.60
C PHE A 136 -7.15 -2.29 -13.39
N VAL A 137 -6.99 -3.39 -12.68
CA VAL A 137 -6.89 -4.73 -13.26
C VAL A 137 -8.13 -5.51 -12.83
N ASP A 138 -8.86 -6.05 -13.81
CA ASP A 138 -10.08 -6.82 -13.54
C ASP A 138 -9.77 -8.23 -13.01
N GLU A 139 -9.01 -8.25 -11.92
CA GLU A 139 -8.62 -9.44 -11.17
C GLU A 139 -8.51 -9.12 -9.68
N ALA A 140 -8.66 -10.13 -8.84
CA ALA A 140 -8.42 -10.02 -7.39
C ALA A 140 -6.92 -10.01 -7.09
N LEU A 141 -6.27 -8.87 -7.25
CA LEU A 141 -4.83 -8.70 -7.00
C LEU A 141 -4.53 -8.23 -5.58
N GLY A 142 -3.76 -9.01 -4.85
CA GLY A 142 -3.32 -8.73 -3.48
C GLY A 142 -4.47 -8.75 -2.48
N TYR A 143 -4.33 -7.97 -1.40
CA TYR A 143 -5.31 -7.93 -0.29
C TYR A 143 -6.13 -6.66 -0.31
#